data_eac185040fb909135f71c43ec450489f
#
_entry.id   eac185040fb909135f71c43ec450489f
#
_cell.length_a   1.000
_cell.length_b   1.000
_cell.length_c   1.000
_cell.angle_alpha   90.00
_cell.angle_beta   90.00
_cell.angle_gamma   90.00
#
_symmetry.space_group_name_H-M   'P 1'
#
loop_
_entity.id
_entity.type
_entity.pdbx_description
1 polymer ?
#
loop_
_entity_poly.entity_id
_entity_poly.type
_entity_poly.pdbx_seq_one_letter_code
_entity_poly.pdbx_strand_id
1 'polypeptide(L)'
;SLLTPYGLPAQSGGRNIQNGLGGGVEPEALKQGTPDPADFDVYWKKQLEALAAVPPKLLEKKLVKESNQCFVYDVKISCVGKRPVSGYLSIPKGAGPKSLPLRVWYEGYGVSSAPIRENPAEISFSVNAHGIENGRELAYYKELEQGELHNYGLRAAGNQKPESSYFNNMILRDLRALEFARSLPEWDGSTL
;
A
#
# COMPACT_ATOMS: atom_id res chain seq x y z
N SER A 1 5.88 -37.69 10.92
CA SER A 1 6.03 -36.33 10.42
C SER A 1 7.51 -36.00 10.29
N LEU A 2 7.96 -35.77 9.07
CA LEU A 2 9.35 -35.37 8.79
C LEU A 2 9.44 -33.85 8.94
N LEU A 3 10.19 -33.41 9.94
CA LEU A 3 10.66 -32.04 10.10
C LEU A 3 11.66 -31.75 8.97
N THR A 4 11.34 -30.84 8.07
CA THR A 4 12.31 -30.28 7.15
C THR A 4 12.90 -29.00 7.73
N PRO A 5 14.17 -28.64 7.43
CA PRO A 5 14.79 -27.41 7.94
C PRO A 5 14.08 -26.12 7.47
N TYR A 6 13.10 -26.23 6.59
CA TYR A 6 12.39 -25.09 5.96
C TYR A 6 10.88 -25.09 6.17
N GLY A 7 10.35 -26.00 6.97
CA GLY A 7 8.92 -26.06 7.30
C GLY A 7 8.41 -27.48 7.46
N LEU A 8 7.33 -27.63 8.21
CA LEU A 8 6.63 -28.87 8.46
C LEU A 8 5.38 -28.93 7.61
N PRO A 9 5.22 -29.90 6.71
CA PRO A 9 3.90 -30.23 6.22
C PRO A 9 3.15 -30.99 7.28
N ALA A 10 2.12 -30.42 7.86
CA ALA A 10 1.16 -31.11 8.70
C ALA A 10 -0.08 -31.42 7.88
N GLN A 11 -0.55 -32.66 7.94
CA GLN A 11 -1.86 -33.01 7.39
C GLN A 11 -2.90 -33.01 8.53
N SER A 12 -3.92 -32.22 8.37
CA SER A 12 -5.11 -32.28 9.18
C SER A 12 -6.32 -32.25 8.27
N GLY A 13 -7.12 -33.32 8.31
CA GLY A 13 -8.36 -33.42 7.56
C GLY A 13 -8.21 -33.30 6.03
N GLY A 14 -7.16 -33.85 5.45
CA GLY A 14 -6.92 -33.85 3.99
C GLY A 14 -6.39 -32.53 3.40
N ARG A 15 -6.05 -31.55 4.23
CA ARG A 15 -5.39 -30.30 3.80
C ARG A 15 -3.91 -30.32 4.21
N ASN A 16 -3.02 -29.99 3.27
CA ASN A 16 -1.61 -29.75 3.57
C ASN A 16 -1.49 -28.35 4.23
N ILE A 17 -1.06 -28.33 5.50
CA ILE A 17 -0.72 -27.10 6.19
C ILE A 17 0.80 -26.95 6.12
N GLN A 18 1.29 -25.91 5.48
CA GLN A 18 2.71 -25.55 5.46
C GLN A 18 2.95 -24.41 6.46
N ASN A 19 3.76 -24.69 7.47
CA ASN A 19 4.29 -23.70 8.40
C ASN A 19 5.77 -23.48 8.10
N GLY A 20 6.15 -22.25 7.80
CA GLY A 20 7.54 -21.84 7.64
C GLY A 20 8.02 -21.09 8.88
N LEU A 21 9.21 -21.43 9.35
CA LEU A 21 9.93 -20.65 10.37
C LEU A 21 11.18 -20.08 9.70
N GLY A 22 11.34 -18.75 9.81
CA GLY A 22 12.56 -18.07 9.41
C GLY A 22 13.36 -17.66 10.66
N GLY A 23 14.68 -17.80 10.60
CA GLY A 23 15.58 -17.33 11.64
C GLY A 23 16.81 -16.71 11.02
N GLY A 24 17.34 -15.67 11.67
CA GLY A 24 18.63 -15.06 11.34
C GLY A 24 19.65 -15.38 12.42
N VAL A 25 20.90 -15.63 12.02
CA VAL A 25 22.03 -15.74 12.92
C VAL A 25 22.80 -14.42 12.84
N GLU A 26 23.01 -13.78 13.98
CA GLU A 26 23.74 -12.50 14.11
C GLU A 26 23.20 -11.41 13.13
N PRO A 27 21.91 -11.07 13.18
CA PRO A 27 21.30 -10.10 12.25
C PRO A 27 22.02 -8.76 12.26
N GLU A 28 22.60 -8.36 13.40
CA GLU A 28 23.36 -7.12 13.55
C GLU A 28 24.73 -7.17 12.82
N ALA A 29 25.21 -8.35 12.48
CA ALA A 29 26.44 -8.53 11.71
C ALA A 29 26.23 -8.37 10.19
N LEU A 30 24.97 -8.31 9.74
CA LEU A 30 24.64 -8.06 8.34
C LEU A 30 25.13 -6.68 7.91
N LYS A 31 25.86 -6.66 6.82
CA LYS A 31 26.36 -5.43 6.21
C LYS A 31 25.58 -5.14 4.94
N GLN A 32 25.41 -3.86 4.63
CA GLN A 32 24.84 -3.42 3.36
C GLN A 32 25.68 -4.00 2.20
N GLY A 33 24.99 -4.70 1.27
CA GLY A 33 25.66 -5.35 0.13
C GLY A 33 26.14 -4.36 -0.93
N THR A 34 25.39 -3.26 -1.11
CA THR A 34 25.73 -2.18 -2.05
C THR A 34 25.50 -0.87 -1.34
N PRO A 35 26.46 0.07 -1.37
CA PRO A 35 26.25 1.38 -0.75
C PRO A 35 25.14 2.15 -1.48
N ASP A 36 24.51 3.06 -0.77
CA ASP A 36 23.55 3.96 -1.38
C ASP A 36 24.23 4.79 -2.47
N PRO A 37 23.54 5.13 -3.57
CA PRO A 37 24.03 6.08 -4.55
C PRO A 37 24.46 7.40 -3.89
N ALA A 38 25.52 8.02 -4.39
CA ALA A 38 26.05 9.23 -3.79
C ALA A 38 25.07 10.41 -3.75
N ASP A 39 24.06 10.39 -4.61
CA ASP A 39 23.02 11.41 -4.71
C ASP A 39 21.69 11.00 -4.07
N PHE A 40 21.64 9.88 -3.33
CA PHE A 40 20.41 9.31 -2.75
C PHE A 40 19.62 10.34 -1.92
N ASP A 41 20.27 10.97 -0.96
CA ASP A 41 19.61 11.95 -0.08
C ASP A 41 19.15 13.19 -0.83
N VAL A 42 19.98 13.68 -1.76
CA VAL A 42 19.65 14.85 -2.60
C VAL A 42 18.45 14.54 -3.49
N TYR A 43 18.44 13.36 -4.08
CA TYR A 43 17.33 12.90 -4.91
C TYR A 43 16.03 12.84 -4.11
N TRP A 44 16.02 12.12 -2.98
CA TRP A 44 14.80 11.96 -2.17
C TRP A 44 14.32 13.28 -1.55
N LYS A 45 15.23 14.14 -1.13
CA LYS A 45 14.86 15.50 -0.68
C LYS A 45 14.06 16.24 -1.75
N LYS A 46 14.53 16.24 -3.00
CA LYS A 46 13.82 16.85 -4.13
C LYS A 46 12.45 16.23 -4.39
N GLN A 47 12.34 14.88 -4.30
CA GLN A 47 11.06 14.19 -4.49
C GLN A 47 10.06 14.53 -3.37
N LEU A 48 10.52 14.62 -2.14
CA LEU A 48 9.68 15.00 -0.99
C LEU A 48 9.24 16.47 -1.06
N GLU A 49 10.10 17.36 -1.52
CA GLU A 49 9.74 18.77 -1.79
C GLU A 49 8.65 18.85 -2.87
N ALA A 50 8.77 18.08 -3.95
CA ALA A 50 7.75 18.01 -4.99
C ALA A 50 6.43 17.46 -4.48
N LEU A 51 6.48 16.45 -3.60
CA LEU A 51 5.28 15.91 -2.94
C LEU A 51 4.64 16.97 -2.03
N ALA A 52 5.43 17.66 -1.21
CA ALA A 52 4.95 18.71 -0.31
C ALA A 52 4.31 19.90 -1.03
N ALA A 53 4.77 20.20 -2.26
CA ALA A 53 4.18 21.25 -3.09
C ALA A 53 2.74 20.95 -3.55
N VAL A 54 2.31 19.68 -3.46
CA VAL A 54 0.93 19.27 -3.73
C VAL A 54 0.25 18.97 -2.41
N PRO A 55 -0.63 19.84 -1.89
CA PRO A 55 -1.30 19.58 -0.60
C PRO A 55 -2.13 18.28 -0.61
N PRO A 56 -2.20 17.54 0.51
CA PRO A 56 -3.02 16.35 0.61
C PRO A 56 -4.51 16.73 0.64
N LYS A 57 -5.14 16.75 -0.52
CA LYS A 57 -6.56 17.06 -0.67
C LYS A 57 -7.34 15.79 -0.94
N LEU A 58 -8.38 15.54 -0.16
CA LEU A 58 -9.37 14.51 -0.45
C LEU A 58 -10.16 14.92 -1.69
N LEU A 59 -9.96 14.21 -2.79
CA LEU A 59 -10.60 14.46 -4.08
C LEU A 59 -11.94 13.77 -4.18
N GLU A 60 -12.05 12.56 -3.63
CA GLU A 60 -13.25 11.74 -3.62
C GLU A 60 -13.32 10.90 -2.34
N LYS A 61 -14.52 10.79 -1.77
CA LYS A 61 -14.86 9.86 -0.69
C LYS A 61 -16.25 9.33 -0.95
N LYS A 62 -16.35 8.10 -1.42
CA LYS A 62 -17.62 7.45 -1.77
C LYS A 62 -17.83 6.25 -0.86
N LEU A 63 -18.96 6.19 -0.17
CA LEU A 63 -19.36 5.01 0.58
C LEU A 63 -19.65 3.88 -0.40
N VAL A 64 -18.92 2.78 -0.29
CA VAL A 64 -19.05 1.60 -1.18
C VAL A 64 -19.56 0.37 -0.45
N LYS A 65 -19.41 0.33 0.87
CA LYS A 65 -19.93 -0.74 1.71
C LYS A 65 -20.26 -0.22 3.10
N GLU A 66 -21.37 -0.66 3.62
CA GLU A 66 -21.74 -0.51 5.02
C GLU A 66 -21.99 -1.91 5.59
N SER A 67 -21.18 -2.29 6.57
CA SER A 67 -21.38 -3.51 7.35
C SER A 67 -21.98 -3.20 8.72
N ASN A 68 -22.21 -4.22 9.54
CA ASN A 68 -22.65 -4.01 10.93
C ASN A 68 -21.59 -3.28 11.77
N GLN A 69 -20.31 -3.34 11.39
CA GLN A 69 -19.18 -2.86 12.19
C GLN A 69 -18.47 -1.65 11.58
N CYS A 70 -18.45 -1.51 10.26
CA CYS A 70 -17.63 -0.50 9.58
C CYS A 70 -18.38 0.20 8.46
N PHE A 71 -17.94 1.43 8.18
CA PHE A 71 -18.16 2.12 6.91
C PHE A 71 -16.90 1.98 6.05
N VAL A 72 -17.07 1.56 4.79
CA VAL A 72 -15.97 1.45 3.82
C VAL A 72 -16.15 2.48 2.72
N TYR A 73 -15.14 3.29 2.53
CA TYR A 73 -15.12 4.34 1.51
C TYR A 73 -14.08 4.03 0.44
N ASP A 74 -14.44 4.19 -0.83
CA ASP A 74 -13.46 4.38 -1.91
C ASP A 74 -12.99 5.83 -1.85
N VAL A 75 -11.69 6.05 -1.73
CA VAL A 75 -11.11 7.38 -1.56
C VAL A 75 -10.06 7.67 -2.61
N LYS A 76 -9.99 8.95 -3.03
CA LYS A 76 -8.91 9.47 -3.86
C LYS A 76 -8.31 10.69 -3.21
N ILE A 77 -6.98 10.74 -3.13
CA ILE A 77 -6.25 11.85 -2.51
C ILE A 77 -5.25 12.40 -3.54
N SER A 78 -5.13 13.73 -3.60
CA SER A 78 -4.18 14.40 -4.49
C SER A 78 -2.74 13.96 -4.19
N CYS A 79 -2.00 13.73 -5.26
CA CYS A 79 -0.59 13.36 -5.20
C CYS A 79 0.16 14.00 -6.38
N VAL A 80 1.47 14.10 -6.26
CA VAL A 80 2.34 14.45 -7.38
C VAL A 80 2.35 13.32 -8.41
N GLY A 81 2.48 13.67 -9.68
CA GLY A 81 2.49 12.72 -10.78
C GLY A 81 1.13 12.52 -11.44
N LYS A 82 1.04 11.53 -12.31
CA LYS A 82 -0.11 11.32 -13.20
C LYS A 82 -1.37 10.84 -12.47
N ARG A 83 -1.20 10.05 -11.40
CA ARG A 83 -2.31 9.39 -10.71
C ARG A 83 -2.40 9.80 -9.25
N PRO A 84 -3.61 9.92 -8.70
CA PRO A 84 -3.82 10.16 -7.28
C PRO A 84 -3.44 8.92 -6.46
N VAL A 85 -3.42 9.07 -5.14
CA VAL A 85 -3.64 7.92 -4.24
C VAL A 85 -5.07 7.45 -4.41
N SER A 86 -5.29 6.16 -4.52
CA SER A 86 -6.61 5.53 -4.44
C SER A 86 -6.58 4.37 -3.46
N GLY A 87 -7.71 4.02 -2.88
CA GLY A 87 -7.78 2.90 -1.94
C GLY A 87 -9.10 2.81 -1.22
N TYR A 88 -9.25 1.74 -0.44
CA TYR A 88 -10.40 1.55 0.43
C TYR A 88 -10.06 1.91 1.87
N LEU A 89 -10.77 2.91 2.40
CA LEU A 89 -10.69 3.36 3.79
C LEU A 89 -11.86 2.78 4.57
N SER A 90 -11.57 1.93 5.55
CA SER A 90 -12.56 1.35 6.46
C SER A 90 -12.45 2.02 7.83
N ILE A 91 -13.58 2.57 8.31
CA ILE A 91 -13.67 3.23 9.60
C ILE A 91 -14.74 2.51 10.43
N PRO A 92 -14.43 2.05 11.65
CA PRO A 92 -15.40 1.45 12.56
C PRO A 92 -16.57 2.38 12.88
N LYS A 93 -17.77 1.82 12.95
CA LYS A 93 -18.95 2.55 13.40
C LYS A 93 -18.80 2.98 14.85
N GLY A 94 -19.17 4.21 15.15
CA GLY A 94 -19.05 4.77 16.49
C GLY A 94 -17.65 5.20 16.90
N ALA A 95 -16.68 5.20 15.96
CA ALA A 95 -15.35 5.73 16.22
C ALA A 95 -15.42 7.20 16.64
N GLY A 96 -14.88 7.51 17.81
CA GLY A 96 -14.69 8.87 18.29
C GLY A 96 -13.36 9.47 17.85
N PRO A 97 -13.16 10.78 18.08
CA PRO A 97 -11.87 11.41 17.82
C PRO A 97 -10.75 10.76 18.65
N LYS A 98 -9.60 10.52 18.02
CA LYS A 98 -8.38 9.97 18.67
C LYS A 98 -8.61 8.67 19.42
N SER A 99 -9.46 7.79 18.91
CA SER A 99 -9.88 6.58 19.63
C SER A 99 -9.34 5.28 19.06
N LEU A 100 -8.77 5.29 17.85
CA LEU A 100 -8.44 4.06 17.15
C LEU A 100 -7.01 4.03 16.64
N PRO A 101 -6.36 2.87 16.69
CA PRO A 101 -5.13 2.64 15.95
C PRO A 101 -5.40 2.70 14.45
N LEU A 102 -4.35 2.95 13.68
CA LEU A 102 -4.39 3.00 12.22
C LEU A 102 -3.55 1.87 11.64
N ARG A 103 -4.07 1.21 10.62
CA ARG A 103 -3.29 0.27 9.82
C ARG A 103 -3.37 0.62 8.34
N VAL A 104 -2.21 0.87 7.73
CA VAL A 104 -2.10 1.11 6.29
C VAL A 104 -1.55 -0.13 5.62
N TRP A 105 -2.26 -0.62 4.61
CA TRP A 105 -1.88 -1.76 3.81
C TRP A 105 -1.43 -1.29 2.43
N TYR A 106 -0.17 -1.52 2.11
CA TYR A 106 0.36 -1.29 0.78
C TYR A 106 0.27 -2.58 -0.01
N GLU A 107 -0.58 -2.56 -1.03
CA GLU A 107 -0.79 -3.75 -1.86
C GLU A 107 0.38 -3.91 -2.83
N GLY A 108 0.76 -5.17 -3.04
CA GLY A 108 1.86 -5.52 -3.93
C GLY A 108 1.47 -5.53 -5.41
N TYR A 109 2.25 -6.25 -6.18
CA TYR A 109 2.03 -6.41 -7.61
C TYR A 109 0.65 -6.97 -7.91
N GLY A 110 0.12 -6.58 -9.05
CA GLY A 110 -1.18 -6.99 -9.54
C GLY A 110 -1.98 -5.78 -9.96
N VAL A 111 -2.36 -5.74 -11.23
CA VAL A 111 -3.24 -4.70 -11.75
C VAL A 111 -4.67 -5.08 -11.41
N SER A 112 -5.10 -4.70 -10.23
CA SER A 112 -6.41 -5.07 -9.67
C SER A 112 -6.92 -4.01 -8.70
N SER A 113 -8.16 -4.17 -8.24
CA SER A 113 -8.69 -3.40 -7.10
C SER A 113 -7.90 -3.69 -5.85
N ALA A 114 -7.72 -2.69 -5.01
CA ALA A 114 -7.32 -2.92 -3.62
C ALA A 114 -8.38 -3.80 -2.92
N PRO A 115 -8.00 -4.64 -1.97
CA PRO A 115 -8.96 -5.41 -1.19
C PRO A 115 -9.64 -4.54 -0.13
N ILE A 116 -10.91 -4.81 0.15
CA ILE A 116 -11.60 -4.23 1.31
C ILE A 116 -11.15 -4.99 2.57
N ARG A 117 -10.66 -4.25 3.57
CA ARG A 117 -10.24 -4.77 4.87
C ARG A 117 -11.06 -4.09 5.95
N GLU A 118 -11.81 -4.87 6.72
CA GLU A 118 -12.63 -4.39 7.82
C GLU A 118 -12.13 -4.98 9.13
N ASN A 119 -11.93 -4.11 10.12
CA ASN A 119 -11.61 -4.50 11.47
C ASN A 119 -12.29 -3.52 12.44
N PRO A 120 -13.15 -3.98 13.38
CA PRO A 120 -13.86 -3.08 14.29
C PRO A 120 -12.95 -2.42 15.33
N ALA A 121 -11.69 -2.86 15.46
CA ALA A 121 -10.74 -2.35 16.45
C ALA A 121 -9.72 -1.36 15.89
N GLU A 122 -9.74 -1.08 14.58
CA GLU A 122 -8.75 -0.21 13.94
C GLU A 122 -9.32 0.49 12.70
N ILE A 123 -8.73 1.61 12.32
CA ILE A 123 -8.89 2.19 10.99
C ILE A 123 -8.03 1.38 10.02
N SER A 124 -8.59 0.89 8.93
CA SER A 124 -7.84 0.15 7.92
C SER A 124 -7.85 0.91 6.60
N PHE A 125 -6.69 1.19 6.03
CA PHE A 125 -6.55 1.83 4.73
C PHE A 125 -5.76 0.92 3.77
N SER A 126 -6.46 0.31 2.81
CA SER A 126 -5.86 -0.50 1.74
C SER A 126 -5.56 0.38 0.53
N VAL A 127 -4.29 0.66 0.30
CA VAL A 127 -3.80 1.54 -0.76
C VAL A 127 -3.58 0.75 -2.04
N ASN A 128 -4.12 1.25 -3.15
CA ASN A 128 -3.86 0.70 -4.48
C ASN A 128 -2.47 1.15 -4.97
N ALA A 129 -1.57 0.21 -5.18
CA ALA A 129 -0.19 0.49 -5.59
C ALA A 129 -0.07 1.31 -6.88
N HIS A 130 -1.04 1.16 -7.79
CA HIS A 130 -1.03 1.82 -9.10
C HIS A 130 -1.77 3.16 -9.13
N GLY A 131 -2.53 3.51 -8.08
CA GLY A 131 -3.38 4.69 -8.07
C GLY A 131 -4.49 4.66 -9.13
N ILE A 132 -5.02 3.47 -9.42
CA ILE A 132 -6.10 3.22 -10.38
C ILE A 132 -7.45 3.14 -9.67
N GLU A 133 -8.54 3.08 -10.47
CA GLU A 133 -9.89 2.89 -9.95
C GLU A 133 -10.02 1.55 -9.24
N ASN A 134 -10.76 1.53 -8.13
CA ASN A 134 -11.12 0.30 -7.43
C ASN A 134 -12.53 -0.15 -7.81
N GLY A 135 -12.84 -1.44 -7.55
CA GLY A 135 -14.17 -1.99 -7.74
C GLY A 135 -14.68 -2.00 -9.18
N ARG A 136 -13.78 -1.93 -10.17
CA ARG A 136 -14.13 -2.00 -11.59
C ARG A 136 -14.22 -3.46 -12.05
N GLU A 137 -14.85 -3.65 -13.19
CA GLU A 137 -14.93 -4.95 -13.85
C GLU A 137 -13.53 -5.46 -14.25
N LEU A 138 -13.38 -6.78 -14.31
CA LEU A 138 -12.10 -7.44 -14.63
C LEU A 138 -11.52 -6.96 -15.99
N ALA A 139 -12.37 -6.63 -16.95
CA ALA A 139 -11.95 -6.14 -18.25
C ALA A 139 -11.13 -4.83 -18.15
N TYR A 140 -11.52 -3.93 -17.26
CA TYR A 140 -10.78 -2.68 -17.00
C TYR A 140 -9.34 -2.93 -16.54
N TYR A 141 -9.14 -3.86 -15.60
CA TYR A 141 -7.81 -4.19 -15.13
C TYR A 141 -6.96 -4.90 -16.16
N LYS A 142 -7.56 -5.79 -16.95
CA LYS A 142 -6.87 -6.46 -18.07
C LYS A 142 -6.42 -5.49 -19.16
N GLU A 143 -7.24 -4.49 -19.47
CA GLU A 143 -6.88 -3.44 -20.44
C GLU A 143 -5.68 -2.64 -19.94
N LEU A 144 -5.68 -2.23 -18.66
CA LEU A 144 -4.54 -1.54 -18.06
C LEU A 144 -3.27 -2.40 -18.03
N GLU A 145 -3.40 -3.68 -17.68
CA GLU A 145 -2.27 -4.62 -17.62
C GLU A 145 -1.67 -4.90 -19.01
N GLN A 146 -2.49 -4.95 -20.04
CA GLN A 146 -2.03 -5.12 -21.43
C GLN A 146 -1.51 -3.81 -22.06
N GLY A 147 -1.93 -2.67 -21.53
CA GLY A 147 -1.61 -1.33 -22.03
C GLY A 147 -0.62 -0.58 -21.14
N GLU A 148 -1.12 0.44 -20.46
CA GLU A 148 -0.32 1.42 -19.72
C GLU A 148 0.48 0.81 -18.55
N LEU A 149 -0.03 -0.25 -17.92
CA LEU A 149 0.61 -0.95 -16.83
C LEU A 149 1.27 -2.27 -17.26
N HIS A 150 1.52 -2.43 -18.57
CA HIS A 150 2.20 -3.62 -19.06
C HIS A 150 3.53 -3.86 -18.33
N ASN A 151 3.70 -5.07 -17.79
CA ASN A 151 4.81 -5.41 -16.88
C ASN A 151 4.94 -4.41 -15.71
N TYR A 152 3.80 -3.89 -15.20
CA TYR A 152 3.74 -2.90 -14.13
C TYR A 152 4.52 -1.60 -14.41
N GLY A 153 4.77 -1.29 -15.65
CA GLY A 153 5.61 -0.18 -16.06
C GLY A 153 7.12 -0.38 -15.79
N LEU A 154 7.54 -1.53 -15.27
CA LEU A 154 8.93 -1.78 -14.92
C LEU A 154 9.88 -1.77 -16.11
N ARG A 155 9.38 -2.12 -17.31
CA ARG A 155 10.15 -2.14 -18.56
C ARG A 155 9.81 -0.99 -19.49
N ALA A 156 9.05 -0.03 -19.02
CA ALA A 156 8.72 1.14 -19.80
C ALA A 156 9.99 1.99 -20.05
N ALA A 157 10.02 2.67 -21.20
CA ALA A 157 11.10 3.58 -21.55
C ALA A 157 11.37 4.68 -20.50
N GLY A 158 10.39 4.98 -19.64
CA GLY A 158 10.52 5.93 -18.54
C GLY A 158 11.44 5.52 -17.40
N ASN A 159 11.80 4.24 -17.28
CA ASN A 159 12.67 3.76 -16.18
C ASN A 159 14.17 4.07 -16.38
N GLN A 160 14.53 4.81 -17.39
CA GLN A 160 15.93 5.21 -17.64
C GLN A 160 16.42 6.31 -16.72
N LYS A 161 15.51 7.05 -16.07
CA LYS A 161 15.82 8.12 -15.10
C LYS A 161 15.07 7.85 -13.81
N PRO A 162 15.69 8.11 -12.65
CA PRO A 162 15.05 7.89 -11.36
C PRO A 162 13.69 8.61 -11.23
N GLU A 163 13.58 9.85 -11.69
CA GLU A 163 12.37 10.67 -11.59
C GLU A 163 11.22 10.15 -12.44
N SER A 164 11.51 9.50 -13.56
CA SER A 164 10.51 8.89 -14.44
C SER A 164 10.25 7.43 -14.12
N SER A 165 10.97 6.87 -13.16
CA SER A 165 10.77 5.50 -12.72
C SER A 165 9.35 5.30 -12.21
N TYR A 166 8.76 4.17 -12.56
CA TYR A 166 7.46 3.75 -12.06
C TYR A 166 7.43 3.73 -10.53
N PHE A 167 8.48 3.19 -9.90
CA PHE A 167 8.59 3.10 -8.44
C PHE A 167 8.65 4.46 -7.75
N ASN A 168 9.28 5.47 -8.36
CA ASN A 168 9.30 6.81 -7.76
C ASN A 168 7.88 7.30 -7.47
N ASN A 169 7.00 7.27 -8.48
CA ASN A 169 5.62 7.71 -8.31
C ASN A 169 4.80 6.79 -7.39
N MET A 170 5.11 5.50 -7.34
CA MET A 170 4.47 4.57 -6.41
C MET A 170 4.83 4.93 -4.96
N ILE A 171 6.11 5.09 -4.65
CA ILE A 171 6.59 5.48 -3.31
C ILE A 171 5.99 6.81 -2.88
N LEU A 172 5.91 7.80 -3.77
CA LEU A 172 5.31 9.10 -3.44
C LEU A 172 3.81 8.97 -3.13
N ARG A 173 3.08 8.09 -3.82
CA ARG A 173 1.68 7.77 -3.45
C ARG A 173 1.57 7.08 -2.10
N ASP A 174 2.48 6.15 -1.79
CA ASP A 174 2.48 5.45 -0.51
C ASP A 174 2.75 6.41 0.66
N LEU A 175 3.71 7.32 0.50
CA LEU A 175 3.97 8.39 1.47
C LEU A 175 2.77 9.33 1.63
N ARG A 176 2.13 9.73 0.53
CA ARG A 176 0.92 10.55 0.56
C ARG A 176 -0.25 9.84 1.24
N ALA A 177 -0.40 8.55 1.00
CA ALA A 177 -1.44 7.75 1.66
C ALA A 177 -1.24 7.72 3.18
N LEU A 178 -0.01 7.54 3.62
CA LEU A 178 0.33 7.56 5.05
C LEU A 178 0.07 8.94 5.68
N GLU A 179 0.49 10.01 5.01
CA GLU A 179 0.25 11.38 5.46
C GLU A 179 -1.26 11.67 5.62
N PHE A 180 -2.06 11.29 4.62
CA PHE A 180 -3.51 11.43 4.69
C PHE A 180 -4.11 10.59 5.83
N ALA A 181 -3.72 9.32 5.94
CA ALA A 181 -4.26 8.44 6.95
C ALA A 181 -3.96 8.94 8.38
N ARG A 182 -2.78 9.52 8.61
CA ARG A 182 -2.40 10.15 9.87
C ARG A 182 -3.13 11.47 10.16
N SER A 183 -3.82 12.04 9.20
CA SER A 183 -4.65 13.23 9.38
C SER A 183 -6.10 12.92 9.76
N LEU A 184 -6.49 11.64 9.78
CA LEU A 184 -7.84 11.23 10.12
C LEU A 184 -8.15 11.56 11.59
N PRO A 185 -9.29 12.17 11.89
CA PRO A 185 -9.61 12.60 13.24
C PRO A 185 -9.79 11.45 14.23
N GLU A 186 -10.15 10.26 13.75
CA GLU A 186 -10.35 9.06 14.57
C GLU A 186 -9.04 8.38 14.98
N TRP A 187 -7.92 8.66 14.30
CA TRP A 187 -6.61 8.07 14.64
C TRP A 187 -6.11 8.56 16.00
N ASP A 188 -5.63 7.63 16.83
CA ASP A 188 -5.16 7.89 18.20
C ASP A 188 -3.88 8.76 18.28
N GLY A 189 -3.20 8.95 17.16
CA GLY A 189 -1.98 9.77 17.06
C GLY A 189 -0.69 9.01 17.35
N SER A 190 -0.75 7.74 17.71
CA SER A 190 0.40 6.98 18.20
C SER A 190 0.57 5.60 17.59
N THR A 191 -0.50 4.85 17.43
CA THR A 191 -0.45 3.45 16.98
C THR A 191 -0.65 3.35 15.47
N LEU A 192 0.37 2.80 14.78
CA LEU A 192 0.40 2.63 13.33
C LEU A 192 0.84 1.22 12.96
#